data_e91781c99adb9ffb9039ee19ea75a7fd
#
_entry.id   e91781c99adb9ffb9039ee19ea75a7fd
#
_cell.length_a   1.000
_cell.length_b   1.000
_cell.length_c   1.000
_cell.angle_alpha   90.00
_cell.angle_beta   90.00
_cell.angle_gamma   90.00
#
_symmetry.space_group_name_H-M   'P 1'
#
loop_
_entity.id
_entity.type
_entity.pdbx_description
1 polymer ?
#
loop_
_entity_poly.entity_id
_entity_poly.type
_entity_poly.pdbx_seq_one_letter_code
_entity_poly.pdbx_strand_id
1 'polypeptide(L)'
;MLLSTSNLKSQTNDPITGSWKTFDDETNQPAAIVLISEKNGFFSGVVTKLLDPSALPTCEKCTDVRKGRSVVGMEILTGLKKTSGAYSGGQILDPDDGEIYRATIHLSDQGNKLDLRAYIGIPLLGRTQTWIRER
;
A
#
# COMPACT_ATOMS: atom_id res chain seq x y z
N MET A 1 -30.81 16.09 -15.60
CA MET A 1 -30.14 16.94 -14.71
C MET A 1 -29.81 16.31 -13.38
N LEU A 2 -30.68 15.60 -12.83
CA LEU A 2 -30.44 15.05 -11.51
C LEU A 2 -29.49 13.88 -11.50
N LEU A 3 -29.38 13.21 -12.61
CA LEU A 3 -28.58 12.01 -12.72
C LEU A 3 -27.09 12.26 -12.49
N SER A 4 -26.62 13.43 -12.88
CA SER A 4 -25.21 13.74 -12.74
C SER A 4 -24.80 13.79 -11.28
N THR A 5 -25.71 14.17 -10.40
CA THR A 5 -25.42 14.22 -8.97
C THR A 5 -25.10 12.85 -8.40
N SER A 6 -25.88 11.83 -8.78
CA SER A 6 -25.61 10.47 -8.36
C SER A 6 -24.26 9.98 -8.86
N ASN A 7 -23.94 10.31 -10.09
CA ASN A 7 -22.66 9.91 -10.66
C ASN A 7 -21.50 10.52 -9.90
N LEU A 8 -21.65 11.77 -9.50
CA LEU A 8 -20.60 12.44 -8.74
C LEU A 8 -20.36 11.75 -7.41
N LYS A 9 -21.40 11.28 -6.75
CA LYS A 9 -21.23 10.57 -5.51
C LYS A 9 -20.45 9.27 -5.70
N SER A 10 -20.73 8.57 -6.78
CA SER A 10 -20.02 7.32 -7.04
C SER A 10 -18.56 7.56 -7.37
N GLN A 11 -18.19 8.80 -7.68
CA GLN A 11 -16.80 9.18 -7.91
C GLN A 11 -16.06 9.49 -6.62
N THR A 12 -16.74 9.61 -5.51
CA THR A 12 -16.11 9.92 -4.24
C THR A 12 -15.23 8.77 -3.83
N ASN A 13 -13.96 9.07 -3.60
CA ASN A 13 -12.98 8.08 -3.24
C ASN A 13 -13.02 7.77 -1.76
N ASP A 14 -12.69 6.54 -1.41
CA ASP A 14 -12.45 6.16 -0.04
C ASP A 14 -11.24 6.93 0.49
N PRO A 15 -11.21 7.28 1.78
CA PRO A 15 -10.10 8.06 2.35
C PRO A 15 -8.73 7.42 2.22
N ILE A 16 -8.62 6.11 2.01
CA ILE A 16 -7.31 5.49 1.84
C ILE A 16 -6.75 5.71 0.43
N THR A 17 -7.61 6.03 -0.55
CA THR A 17 -7.12 6.16 -1.93
C THR A 17 -6.22 7.38 -2.07
N GLY A 18 -5.27 7.28 -2.98
CA GLY A 18 -4.29 8.32 -3.25
C GLY A 18 -2.87 7.85 -3.02
N SER A 19 -1.95 8.80 -3.01
CA SER A 19 -0.51 8.51 -2.93
C SER A 19 -0.01 8.60 -1.50
N TRP A 20 0.89 7.68 -1.17
CA TRP A 20 1.45 7.54 0.16
C TRP A 20 2.96 7.40 0.08
N LYS A 21 3.66 8.13 0.95
CA LYS A 21 5.11 8.01 1.08
C LYS A 21 5.43 6.94 2.11
N THR A 22 6.24 5.98 1.71
CA THR A 22 6.71 4.92 2.59
C THR A 22 8.12 5.22 3.08
N PHE A 23 8.53 4.55 4.14
CA PHE A 23 9.82 4.78 4.78
C PHE A 23 10.52 3.45 5.04
N ASP A 24 11.83 3.48 4.98
CA ASP A 24 12.66 2.32 5.30
C ASP A 24 12.57 2.03 6.80
N ASP A 25 12.38 0.76 7.15
CA ASP A 25 12.19 0.35 8.54
C ASP A 25 13.41 0.60 9.43
N GLU A 26 14.59 0.52 8.83
CA GLU A 26 15.84 0.63 9.60
C GLU A 26 16.34 2.06 9.68
N THR A 27 16.30 2.79 8.57
CA THR A 27 16.88 4.12 8.49
C THR A 27 15.86 5.23 8.68
N ASN A 28 14.57 4.91 8.54
CA ASN A 28 13.47 5.87 8.56
C ASN A 28 13.57 6.93 7.45
N GLN A 29 14.30 6.63 6.39
CA GLN A 29 14.39 7.52 5.23
C GLN A 29 13.27 7.21 4.25
N PRO A 30 12.83 8.21 3.45
CA PRO A 30 11.80 7.96 2.44
C PRO A 30 12.23 6.86 1.46
N ALA A 31 11.34 5.94 1.21
CA ALA A 31 11.63 4.77 0.39
C ALA A 31 10.94 4.82 -0.97
N ALA A 32 9.63 5.07 -0.99
CA ALA A 32 8.86 4.99 -2.22
C ALA A 32 7.56 5.78 -2.11
N ILE A 33 6.94 6.01 -3.25
CA ILE A 33 5.55 6.48 -3.32
C ILE A 33 4.70 5.32 -3.81
N VAL A 34 3.61 5.05 -3.10
CA VAL A 34 2.66 3.99 -3.43
C VAL A 34 1.29 4.62 -3.68
N LEU A 35 0.69 4.31 -4.82
CA LEU A 35 -0.65 4.78 -5.16
C LEU A 35 -1.65 3.69 -4.79
N ILE A 36 -2.56 4.00 -3.88
CA ILE A 36 -3.64 3.09 -3.50
C ILE A 36 -4.90 3.46 -4.26
N SER A 37 -5.52 2.45 -4.85
CA SER A 37 -6.77 2.61 -5.58
C SER A 37 -7.74 1.50 -5.20
N GLU A 38 -9.00 1.73 -5.53
CA GLU A 38 -10.08 0.78 -5.26
C GLU A 38 -10.67 0.27 -6.56
N LYS A 39 -10.98 -1.04 -6.58
CA LYS A 39 -11.71 -1.65 -7.68
C LYS A 39 -12.60 -2.74 -7.13
N ASN A 40 -13.90 -2.60 -7.33
CA ASN A 40 -14.90 -3.59 -6.91
C ASN A 40 -14.83 -3.91 -5.41
N GLY A 41 -14.56 -2.89 -4.59
CA GLY A 41 -14.50 -3.05 -3.14
C GLY A 41 -13.16 -3.54 -2.60
N PHE A 42 -12.21 -3.81 -3.47
CA PHE A 42 -10.87 -4.23 -3.05
C PHE A 42 -9.86 -3.10 -3.29
N PHE A 43 -8.90 -2.98 -2.39
CA PHE A 43 -7.88 -1.95 -2.45
C PHE A 43 -6.54 -2.57 -2.80
N SER A 44 -5.82 -1.90 -3.67
CA SER A 44 -4.49 -2.32 -4.08
C SER A 44 -3.54 -1.12 -4.13
N GLY A 45 -2.25 -1.39 -4.13
CA GLY A 45 -1.25 -0.34 -4.15
C GLY A 45 -0.12 -0.67 -5.12
N VAL A 46 0.25 0.34 -5.91
CA VAL A 46 1.27 0.24 -6.95
C VAL A 46 2.38 1.22 -6.63
N VAL A 47 3.63 0.78 -6.73
CA VAL A 47 4.77 1.69 -6.57
C VAL A 47 4.84 2.60 -7.79
N THR A 48 4.77 3.92 -7.55
CA THR A 48 4.85 4.89 -8.63
C THR A 48 6.21 5.56 -8.71
N LYS A 49 6.97 5.55 -7.62
CA LYS A 49 8.29 6.20 -7.58
C LYS A 49 9.15 5.57 -6.50
N LEU A 50 10.42 5.38 -6.79
CA LEU A 50 11.42 5.03 -5.78
C LEU A 50 12.10 6.32 -5.33
N LEU A 51 12.21 6.50 -4.01
CA LEU A 51 12.83 7.68 -3.41
C LEU A 51 14.21 7.39 -2.86
N ASP A 52 14.47 6.13 -2.50
CA ASP A 52 15.76 5.71 -1.96
C ASP A 52 16.73 5.49 -3.13
N PRO A 53 17.81 6.30 -3.23
CA PRO A 53 18.74 6.14 -4.34
C PRO A 53 19.52 4.83 -4.32
N SER A 54 19.55 4.13 -3.20
CA SER A 54 20.21 2.82 -3.11
C SER A 54 19.30 1.65 -3.43
N ALA A 55 18.00 1.90 -3.64
CA ALA A 55 17.06 0.82 -3.94
C ALA A 55 17.35 0.21 -5.31
N LEU A 56 17.24 -1.12 -5.39
CA LEU A 56 17.36 -1.79 -6.67
C LEU A 56 16.11 -1.51 -7.51
N PRO A 57 16.26 -1.25 -8.80
CA PRO A 57 15.11 -0.93 -9.65
C PRO A 57 14.23 -2.13 -9.96
N THR A 58 14.73 -3.35 -9.74
CA THR A 58 14.00 -4.59 -10.03
C THR A 58 13.92 -5.46 -8.78
N CYS A 59 12.92 -6.33 -8.72
CA CYS A 59 12.74 -7.21 -7.56
C CYS A 59 13.55 -8.50 -7.77
N GLU A 60 14.78 -8.50 -7.30
CA GLU A 60 15.66 -9.64 -7.48
C GLU A 60 15.36 -10.78 -6.50
N LYS A 61 14.74 -10.47 -5.37
CA LYS A 61 14.42 -11.47 -4.34
C LYS A 61 12.98 -11.98 -4.40
N CYS A 62 12.17 -11.46 -5.31
CA CYS A 62 10.82 -11.96 -5.50
C CYS A 62 10.86 -13.42 -5.95
N THR A 63 9.84 -14.19 -5.53
CA THR A 63 9.76 -15.62 -5.86
C THR A 63 8.58 -15.95 -6.76
N ASP A 64 7.69 -14.98 -7.04
CA ASP A 64 6.55 -15.19 -7.93
C ASP A 64 6.82 -14.51 -9.29
N VAL A 65 5.76 -14.22 -10.03
CA VAL A 65 5.87 -13.63 -11.38
C VAL A 65 6.55 -12.26 -11.37
N ARG A 66 6.68 -11.64 -10.19
CA ARG A 66 7.30 -10.32 -10.08
C ARG A 66 8.83 -10.38 -10.02
N LYS A 67 9.42 -11.59 -9.97
CA LYS A 67 10.87 -11.78 -9.95
C LYS A 67 11.52 -11.09 -11.13
N GLY A 68 12.49 -10.23 -10.85
CA GLY A 68 13.26 -9.52 -11.88
C GLY A 68 12.49 -8.37 -12.54
N ARG A 69 11.26 -8.13 -12.15
CA ARG A 69 10.45 -7.06 -12.74
C ARG A 69 10.78 -5.71 -12.11
N SER A 70 10.44 -4.64 -12.84
CA SER A 70 10.60 -3.29 -12.34
C SER A 70 9.76 -3.07 -11.09
N VAL A 71 10.36 -2.50 -10.05
CA VAL A 71 9.63 -2.15 -8.83
C VAL A 71 8.67 -0.99 -9.10
N VAL A 72 9.08 0.00 -9.89
CA VAL A 72 8.16 1.05 -10.32
C VAL A 72 7.14 0.45 -11.27
N GLY A 73 5.86 0.64 -10.98
CA GLY A 73 4.75 0.02 -11.69
C GLY A 73 4.28 -1.30 -11.10
N MET A 74 4.95 -1.78 -10.07
CA MET A 74 4.64 -3.07 -9.47
C MET A 74 3.54 -2.94 -8.44
N GLU A 75 2.56 -3.82 -8.52
CA GLU A 75 1.53 -3.94 -7.50
C GLU A 75 2.11 -4.71 -6.30
N ILE A 76 2.28 -4.01 -5.19
CA ILE A 76 2.85 -4.61 -3.99
C ILE A 76 1.80 -4.83 -2.89
N LEU A 77 0.68 -4.13 -2.94
CA LEU A 77 -0.38 -4.24 -1.96
C LEU A 77 -1.63 -4.73 -2.68
N THR A 78 -2.21 -5.85 -2.21
CA THR A 78 -3.32 -6.50 -2.90
C THR A 78 -4.38 -7.00 -1.93
N GLY A 79 -5.61 -7.07 -2.40
CA GLY A 79 -6.67 -7.81 -1.74
C GLY A 79 -7.21 -7.22 -0.46
N LEU A 80 -6.89 -5.98 -0.14
CA LEU A 80 -7.44 -5.35 1.06
C LEU A 80 -8.92 -5.06 0.88
N LYS A 81 -9.68 -5.27 1.96
CA LYS A 81 -11.10 -4.98 1.98
C LYS A 81 -11.42 -4.22 3.25
N LYS A 82 -12.25 -3.19 3.12
CA LYS A 82 -12.61 -2.36 4.27
C LYS A 82 -13.65 -3.07 5.13
N THR A 83 -13.33 -3.23 6.41
CA THR A 83 -14.23 -3.81 7.41
C THR A 83 -14.08 -3.06 8.72
N SER A 84 -15.19 -2.53 9.25
CA SER A 84 -15.20 -1.88 10.58
C SER A 84 -14.11 -0.83 10.77
N GLY A 85 -13.90 0.00 9.75
CA GLY A 85 -12.93 1.10 9.86
C GLY A 85 -11.48 0.73 9.60
N ALA A 86 -11.20 -0.53 9.33
CA ALA A 86 -9.87 -0.99 8.97
C ALA A 86 -9.88 -1.58 7.57
N TYR A 87 -8.70 -1.79 7.01
CA TYR A 87 -8.53 -2.46 5.72
C TYR A 87 -7.72 -3.72 5.97
N SER A 88 -8.29 -4.89 5.71
CA SER A 88 -7.68 -6.15 6.11
C SER A 88 -7.89 -7.23 5.06
N GLY A 89 -7.29 -8.38 5.31
CA GLY A 89 -7.40 -9.55 4.44
C GLY A 89 -6.50 -9.50 3.23
N GLY A 90 -5.63 -8.52 3.14
CA GLY A 90 -4.75 -8.36 2.01
C GLY A 90 -3.33 -8.84 2.27
N GLN A 91 -2.48 -8.59 1.29
CA GLN A 91 -1.07 -8.94 1.32
C GLN A 91 -0.23 -7.77 0.86
N ILE A 92 1.01 -7.73 1.34
CA ILE A 92 2.00 -6.77 0.87
C ILE A 92 3.30 -7.50 0.56
N LEU A 93 3.87 -7.20 -0.60
CA LEU A 93 5.20 -7.65 -0.98
C LEU A 93 6.21 -6.61 -0.55
N ASP A 94 7.28 -7.04 0.09
CA ASP A 94 8.44 -6.19 0.36
C ASP A 94 9.49 -6.49 -0.72
N PRO A 95 9.75 -5.55 -1.66
CA PRO A 95 10.72 -5.83 -2.71
C PRO A 95 12.15 -6.00 -2.20
N ASP A 96 12.46 -5.49 -1.00
CA ASP A 96 13.81 -5.56 -0.46
C ASP A 96 14.17 -6.96 -0.02
N ASP A 97 13.23 -7.72 0.53
CA ASP A 97 13.49 -9.10 0.95
C ASP A 97 12.75 -10.14 0.12
N GLY A 98 11.83 -9.71 -0.77
CA GLY A 98 11.04 -10.61 -1.60
C GLY A 98 9.94 -11.34 -0.86
N GLU A 99 9.73 -11.06 0.41
CA GLU A 99 8.73 -11.72 1.22
C GLU A 99 7.34 -11.11 1.01
N ILE A 100 6.32 -11.97 1.12
CA ILE A 100 4.93 -11.55 1.04
C ILE A 100 4.34 -11.69 2.45
N TYR A 101 3.84 -10.57 2.96
CA TYR A 101 3.27 -10.49 4.29
C TYR A 101 1.77 -10.29 4.20
N ARG A 102 1.05 -10.75 5.22
CA ARG A 102 -0.34 -10.34 5.38
C ARG A 102 -0.36 -8.89 5.87
N ALA A 103 -1.40 -8.16 5.48
CA ALA A 103 -1.46 -6.73 5.75
C ALA A 103 -2.81 -6.33 6.31
N THR A 104 -2.76 -5.46 7.33
CA THR A 104 -3.93 -4.75 7.85
C THR A 104 -3.55 -3.29 8.00
N ILE A 105 -4.44 -2.39 7.59
CA ILE A 105 -4.18 -0.95 7.61
C ILE A 105 -5.25 -0.24 8.42
N HIS A 106 -4.80 0.72 9.23
CA HIS A 106 -5.65 1.69 9.91
C HIS A 106 -5.22 3.09 9.51
N LEU A 107 -6.19 3.95 9.23
CA LEU A 107 -5.91 5.38 9.02
C LEU A 107 -5.84 6.09 10.35
N SER A 108 -5.00 7.12 10.41
CA SER A 108 -4.85 7.97 11.58
C SER A 108 -4.62 9.41 11.15
N ASP A 109 -4.58 10.33 12.11
CA ASP A 109 -4.30 11.74 11.86
C ASP A 109 -5.21 12.29 10.76
N GLN A 110 -6.53 12.06 10.91
CA GLN A 110 -7.55 12.58 9.98
C GLN A 110 -7.28 12.16 8.52
N GLY A 111 -6.76 10.95 8.33
CA GLY A 111 -6.47 10.44 7.01
C GLY A 111 -5.13 10.87 6.42
N ASN A 112 -4.29 11.55 7.20
CA ASN A 112 -2.98 12.00 6.73
C ASN A 112 -1.89 10.94 6.94
N LYS A 113 -2.17 9.95 7.77
CA LYS A 113 -1.25 8.84 8.03
C LYS A 113 -1.99 7.52 7.92
N LEU A 114 -1.28 6.48 7.55
CA LEU A 114 -1.78 5.12 7.68
C LEU A 114 -0.76 4.27 8.42
N ASP A 115 -1.27 3.38 9.24
CA ASP A 115 -0.45 2.40 9.95
C ASP A 115 -0.71 1.05 9.31
N LEU A 116 0.33 0.46 8.74
CA LEU A 116 0.27 -0.83 8.09
C LEU A 116 0.93 -1.86 8.99
N ARG A 117 0.15 -2.87 9.39
CA ARG A 117 0.65 -4.01 10.13
C ARG A 117 0.96 -5.13 9.15
N ALA A 118 2.23 -5.48 9.03
CA ALA A 118 2.68 -6.56 8.15
C ALA A 118 3.11 -7.73 9.01
N TYR A 119 2.62 -8.94 8.70
CA TYR A 119 2.92 -10.10 9.54
C TYR A 119 2.85 -11.39 8.73
N ILE A 120 3.53 -12.43 9.24
CA ILE A 120 3.44 -13.79 8.75
C ILE A 120 2.88 -14.62 9.89
N GLY A 121 1.82 -15.38 9.61
CA GLY A 121 1.16 -16.17 10.64
C GLY A 121 0.14 -15.36 11.43
N ILE A 122 0.54 -14.80 12.56
CA ILE A 122 -0.37 -14.04 13.43
C ILE A 122 0.08 -12.59 13.55
N PRO A 123 -0.87 -11.64 13.72
CA PRO A 123 -0.52 -10.21 13.77
C PRO A 123 0.46 -9.84 14.87
N LEU A 124 0.46 -10.58 15.97
CA LEU A 124 1.35 -10.30 17.10
C LEU A 124 2.82 -10.37 16.69
N LEU A 125 3.16 -11.19 15.71
CA LEU A 125 4.54 -11.41 15.28
C LEU A 125 4.93 -10.51 14.10
N GLY A 126 4.18 -9.46 13.85
CA GLY A 126 4.45 -8.56 12.75
C GLY A 126 5.18 -7.30 13.15
N ARG A 127 5.24 -6.38 12.21
CA ARG A 127 5.79 -5.04 12.42
C ARG A 127 4.82 -4.02 11.86
N THR A 128 4.88 -2.80 12.40
CA THR A 128 4.04 -1.69 11.96
C THR A 128 4.90 -0.67 11.23
N GLN A 129 4.43 -0.26 10.06
CA GLN A 129 4.99 0.86 9.31
C GLN A 129 3.96 1.98 9.29
N THR A 130 4.42 3.21 9.38
CA THR A 130 3.56 4.37 9.19
C THR A 130 3.91 5.04 7.87
N TRP A 131 2.92 5.15 7.00
CA TRP A 131 3.07 5.86 5.73
C TRP A 131 2.40 7.22 5.86
N ILE A 132 2.91 8.19 5.16
CA ILE A 132 2.41 9.57 5.21
C ILE A 132 1.81 9.94 3.87
N ARG A 133 0.63 10.58 3.93
CA ARG A 133 -0.07 11.03 2.72
C ARG A 133 0.86 11.92 1.89
N GLU A 134 1.01 11.57 0.64
CA GLU A 134 1.79 12.37 -0.30
C GLU A 134 0.82 13.29 -1.05
N ARG A 135 1.16 14.59 -1.10
CA ARG A 135 0.30 15.57 -1.77
C ARG A 135 0.96 16.23 -2.96
#